data_848e6857ecada186f5194e37ab19cdaa
#
_entry.id   848e6857ecada186f5194e37ab19cdaa
#
_cell.length_a   1.000
_cell.length_b   1.000
_cell.length_c   1.000
_cell.angle_alpha   90.00
_cell.angle_beta   90.00
_cell.angle_gamma   90.00
#
_symmetry.space_group_name_H-M   'P 1'
#
loop_
_entity.id
_entity.type
_entity.pdbx_description
1 polymer ?
#
loop_
_entity_poly.entity_id
_entity_poly.type
_entity_poly.pdbx_seq_one_letter_code
_entity_poly.pdbx_strand_id
1 'polypeptide(L)'
;MDIKVQAMGEYQTNCYIVTIDNKDIIIDPGVDALRWISSKVTNPIAILNTHGHFDHVWSNQEVKDKYNIKIYTPKDDNFMLEKDPYGLGMPPSTADFLIKPDEEIELEGIKIKFHHFPGHTPGCSAIQINEHLFTG
;
A
#
# COMPACT_ATOMS: atom_id res chain seq x y z
N MET A 1 3.45 17.92 -6.02
CA MET A 1 3.32 16.62 -5.34
C MET A 1 3.85 16.73 -3.92
N ASP A 2 3.08 16.25 -2.96
CA ASP A 2 3.47 16.26 -1.55
C ASP A 2 3.60 14.81 -1.07
N ILE A 3 4.65 14.51 -0.30
CA ILE A 3 4.91 13.17 0.22
C ILE A 3 5.04 13.25 1.72
N LYS A 4 4.19 12.49 2.43
CA LYS A 4 4.28 12.33 3.88
C LYS A 4 4.66 10.89 4.19
N VAL A 5 5.50 10.68 5.19
CA VAL A 5 5.92 9.34 5.61
C VAL A 5 5.91 9.25 7.13
N GLN A 6 5.48 8.10 7.64
CA GLN A 6 5.47 7.81 9.07
C GLN A 6 5.84 6.35 9.30
N ALA A 7 6.76 6.10 10.21
CA ALA A 7 7.12 4.74 10.62
C ALA A 7 6.01 4.16 11.50
N MET A 8 5.60 2.92 11.21
CA MET A 8 4.47 2.25 11.87
C MET A 8 4.92 0.96 12.56
N GLY A 9 4.40 0.75 13.78
CA GLY A 9 4.58 -0.48 14.54
C GLY A 9 6.00 -0.72 15.02
N GLU A 10 6.22 -1.93 15.55
CA GLU A 10 7.53 -2.33 16.10
C GLU A 10 8.61 -2.43 15.01
N TYR A 11 8.23 -2.74 13.79
CA TYR A 11 9.17 -2.91 12.68
C TYR A 11 9.51 -1.59 12.00
N GLN A 12 8.95 -0.46 12.46
CA GLN A 12 9.21 0.87 11.91
C GLN A 12 8.95 0.91 10.40
N THR A 13 7.85 0.29 9.98
CA THR A 13 7.46 0.19 8.57
C THR A 13 7.00 1.54 8.05
N ASN A 14 7.59 2.00 6.95
CA ASN A 14 7.20 3.27 6.36
C ASN A 14 5.85 3.18 5.69
N CYS A 15 4.90 4.01 6.14
CA CYS A 15 3.63 4.24 5.48
C CYS A 15 3.72 5.61 4.79
N TYR A 16 3.36 5.66 3.51
CA TYR A 16 3.45 6.90 2.74
C TYR A 16 2.06 7.41 2.35
N ILE A 17 1.92 8.73 2.33
CA ILE A 17 0.78 9.41 1.72
C ILE A 17 1.33 10.31 0.64
N VAL A 18 0.96 10.05 -0.61
CA VAL A 18 1.39 10.83 -1.77
C VAL A 18 0.19 11.63 -2.27
N THR A 19 0.29 12.94 -2.23
CA THR A 19 -0.79 13.84 -2.65
C THR A 19 -0.43 14.51 -3.97
N ILE A 20 -1.28 14.32 -4.98
CA ILE A 20 -1.15 14.92 -6.32
C ILE A 20 -2.52 15.44 -6.73
N ASP A 21 -2.59 16.72 -7.12
CA ASP A 21 -3.84 17.34 -7.61
C ASP A 21 -5.02 17.10 -6.66
N ASN A 22 -4.78 17.26 -5.36
CA ASN A 22 -5.77 17.07 -4.29
C ASN A 22 -6.29 15.62 -4.16
N LYS A 23 -5.52 14.64 -4.61
CA LYS A 23 -5.82 13.20 -4.46
C LYS A 23 -4.72 12.55 -3.65
N ASP A 24 -5.12 11.72 -2.68
CA ASP A 24 -4.18 11.05 -1.78
C ASP A 24 -4.07 9.57 -2.14
N ILE A 25 -2.84 9.11 -2.34
CA ILE A 25 -2.53 7.69 -2.54
C ILE A 25 -1.81 7.21 -1.29
N ILE A 26 -2.33 6.16 -0.68
CA ILE A 26 -1.78 5.57 0.54
C ILE A 26 -0.95 4.36 0.16
N ILE A 27 0.31 4.30 0.62
CA ILE A 27 1.22 3.19 0.34
C ILE A 27 1.60 2.51 1.65
N ASP A 28 1.38 1.21 1.72
CA ASP A 28 1.74 0.34 2.85
C ASP A 28 1.20 0.81 4.20
N PRO A 29 -0.13 0.79 4.40
CA PRO A 29 -0.72 1.11 5.69
C PRO A 29 -0.43 0.01 6.71
N GLY A 30 0.63 0.19 7.49
CA GLY A 30 1.10 -0.78 8.47
C GLY A 30 0.30 -0.77 9.77
N VAL A 31 0.89 -1.33 10.82
CA VAL A 31 0.22 -1.47 12.12
C VAL A 31 -0.17 -0.11 12.68
N ASP A 32 -1.44 0.04 13.06
CA ASP A 32 -2.02 1.27 13.63
C ASP A 32 -1.96 2.50 12.71
N ALA A 33 -1.87 2.29 11.40
CA ALA A 33 -1.71 3.38 10.45
C ALA A 33 -2.96 4.27 10.30
N LEU A 34 -4.17 3.74 10.55
CA LEU A 34 -5.41 4.48 10.30
C LEU A 34 -5.46 5.81 11.03
N ARG A 35 -5.00 5.87 12.27
CA ARG A 35 -5.03 7.10 13.07
C ARG A 35 -4.20 8.21 12.42
N TRP A 36 -2.99 7.89 11.99
CA TRP A 36 -2.12 8.86 11.33
C TRP A 36 -2.67 9.25 9.97
N ILE A 37 -3.10 8.26 9.18
CA ILE A 37 -3.69 8.50 7.85
C ILE A 37 -4.88 9.46 7.96
N SER A 38 -5.80 9.19 8.91
CA SER A 38 -6.99 10.02 9.11
C SER A 38 -6.67 11.46 9.46
N SER A 39 -5.52 11.70 10.09
CA SER A 39 -5.10 13.05 10.45
C SER A 39 -4.49 13.83 9.27
N LYS A 40 -4.16 13.16 8.17
CA LYS A 40 -3.40 13.74 7.05
C LYS A 40 -4.13 13.78 5.72
N VAL A 41 -5.03 12.82 5.44
CA VAL A 41 -5.68 12.75 4.14
C VAL A 41 -6.89 13.67 4.05
N THR A 42 -7.16 14.16 2.85
CA THR A 42 -8.38 14.93 2.55
C THR A 42 -9.22 14.25 1.47
N ASN A 43 -8.60 13.59 0.51
CA ASN A 43 -9.29 12.90 -0.57
C ASN A 43 -8.54 11.61 -0.95
N PRO A 44 -8.58 10.58 -0.11
CA PRO A 44 -7.90 9.32 -0.43
C PRO A 44 -8.60 8.59 -1.57
N ILE A 45 -7.83 8.10 -2.55
CA ILE A 45 -8.37 7.45 -3.74
C ILE A 45 -7.97 5.98 -3.87
N ALA A 46 -6.87 5.57 -3.23
CA ALA A 46 -6.38 4.20 -3.38
C ALA A 46 -5.39 3.83 -2.27
N ILE A 47 -5.28 2.52 -2.04
CA ILE A 47 -4.22 1.90 -1.23
C ILE A 47 -3.34 1.08 -2.16
N LEU A 48 -2.04 1.29 -2.13
CA LEU A 48 -1.06 0.51 -2.88
C LEU A 48 -0.15 -0.23 -1.91
N ASN A 49 0.15 -1.48 -2.19
CA ASN A 49 1.11 -2.26 -1.40
C ASN A 49 2.38 -2.52 -2.22
N THR A 50 3.55 -2.31 -1.63
CA THR A 50 4.82 -2.68 -2.25
C THR A 50 5.01 -4.19 -2.23
N HIS A 51 4.57 -4.84 -1.18
CA HIS A 51 4.60 -6.30 -1.02
C HIS A 51 3.60 -6.70 0.08
N GLY A 52 3.46 -8.01 0.30
CA GLY A 52 2.41 -8.56 1.15
C GLY A 52 2.81 -8.91 2.58
N HIS A 53 3.98 -8.54 3.07
CA HIS A 53 4.35 -8.78 4.45
C HIS A 53 3.40 -8.08 5.41
N PHE A 54 3.09 -8.73 6.54
CA PHE A 54 2.08 -8.29 7.50
C PHE A 54 2.25 -6.83 7.95
N ASP A 55 3.47 -6.40 8.18
CA ASP A 55 3.77 -5.06 8.66
C ASP A 55 3.50 -3.95 7.62
N HIS A 56 3.35 -4.32 6.34
CA HIS A 56 3.03 -3.38 5.25
C HIS A 56 1.56 -3.36 4.87
N VAL A 57 0.80 -4.39 5.24
CA VAL A 57 -0.60 -4.54 4.83
C VAL A 57 -1.57 -4.60 6.00
N TRP A 58 -1.09 -4.49 7.22
CA TRP A 58 -1.87 -4.70 8.44
C TRP A 58 -3.18 -3.93 8.48
N SER A 59 -3.16 -2.66 8.13
CA SER A 59 -4.33 -1.79 8.18
C SER A 59 -5.07 -1.65 6.86
N ASN A 60 -4.74 -2.45 5.84
CA ASN A 60 -5.38 -2.38 4.53
C ASN A 60 -6.91 -2.36 4.61
N GLN A 61 -7.51 -3.34 5.30
CA GLN A 61 -8.96 -3.48 5.33
C GLN A 61 -9.63 -2.35 6.11
N GLU A 62 -9.06 -1.97 7.23
CA GLU A 62 -9.58 -0.90 8.07
C GLU A 62 -9.59 0.45 7.34
N VAL A 63 -8.52 0.75 6.61
CA VAL A 63 -8.41 1.98 5.81
C VAL A 63 -9.39 1.93 4.62
N LYS A 64 -9.46 0.79 3.94
CA LYS A 64 -10.41 0.58 2.85
C LYS A 64 -11.84 0.81 3.31
N ASP A 65 -12.21 0.23 4.43
CA ASP A 65 -13.58 0.32 4.96
C ASP A 65 -13.95 1.75 5.33
N LYS A 66 -13.02 2.47 5.93
CA LYS A 66 -13.27 3.85 6.34
C LYS A 66 -13.49 4.80 5.16
N TYR A 67 -12.69 4.66 4.11
CA TYR A 67 -12.70 5.60 2.99
C TYR A 67 -13.38 5.06 1.74
N ASN A 68 -13.79 3.81 1.74
CA ASN A 68 -14.42 3.14 0.60
C ASN A 68 -13.55 3.23 -0.67
N ILE A 69 -12.28 2.88 -0.52
CA ILE A 69 -11.28 2.91 -1.60
C ILE A 69 -10.79 1.51 -1.93
N LYS A 70 -10.08 1.37 -3.05
CA LYS A 70 -9.62 0.07 -3.55
C LYS A 70 -8.18 -0.23 -3.13
N ILE A 71 -7.88 -1.52 -2.97
CA ILE A 71 -6.55 -2.03 -2.62
C ILE A 71 -5.91 -2.62 -3.87
N TYR A 72 -4.69 -2.18 -4.18
CA TYR A 72 -3.88 -2.64 -5.30
C TYR A 72 -2.64 -3.34 -4.74
N THR A 73 -2.48 -4.62 -5.01
CA THR A 73 -1.40 -5.44 -4.44
C THR A 73 -0.70 -6.24 -5.52
N PRO A 74 0.64 -6.42 -5.45
CA PRO A 74 1.32 -7.34 -6.35
C PRO A 74 0.67 -8.72 -6.32
N LYS A 75 0.37 -9.26 -7.50
CA LYS A 75 -0.36 -10.51 -7.65
C LYS A 75 0.29 -11.66 -6.89
N ASP A 76 1.60 -11.76 -6.97
CA ASP A 76 2.34 -12.88 -6.38
C ASP A 76 2.38 -12.83 -4.85
N ASP A 77 1.97 -11.71 -4.23
CA ASP A 77 1.92 -11.54 -2.78
C ASP A 77 0.49 -11.54 -2.21
N ASN A 78 -0.53 -11.65 -3.06
CA ASN A 78 -1.92 -11.57 -2.60
C ASN A 78 -2.27 -12.63 -1.56
N PHE A 79 -1.65 -13.81 -1.63
CA PHE A 79 -1.92 -14.90 -0.68
C PHE A 79 -1.66 -14.50 0.78
N MET A 80 -0.75 -13.54 1.02
CA MET A 80 -0.40 -13.09 2.37
C MET A 80 -1.41 -12.13 2.98
N LEU A 81 -2.26 -11.50 2.17
CA LEU A 81 -3.26 -10.55 2.67
C LEU A 81 -4.45 -11.25 3.32
N GLU A 82 -4.88 -12.36 2.74
CA GLU A 82 -6.07 -13.09 3.18
C GLU A 82 -5.77 -14.07 4.31
N LYS A 83 -4.53 -14.44 4.45
CA LYS A 83 -4.05 -15.39 5.46
C LYS A 83 -3.06 -14.68 6.36
N ASP A 84 -3.01 -15.12 7.61
CA ASP A 84 -2.03 -14.64 8.58
C ASP A 84 -0.92 -15.70 8.68
N PRO A 85 0.03 -15.74 7.73
CA PRO A 85 1.02 -16.82 7.66
C PRO A 85 1.95 -16.87 8.87
N TYR A 86 2.07 -15.77 9.62
CA TYR A 86 2.91 -15.71 10.81
C TYR A 86 2.13 -15.89 12.11
N GLY A 87 0.80 -16.03 12.06
CA GLY A 87 -0.02 -16.24 13.25
C GLY A 87 0.00 -15.05 14.22
N LEU A 88 0.08 -13.83 13.71
CA LEU A 88 0.24 -12.61 14.52
C LEU A 88 -1.08 -11.90 14.83
N GLY A 89 -2.19 -12.42 14.34
CA GLY A 89 -3.51 -11.79 14.53
C GLY A 89 -3.78 -10.66 13.53
N MET A 90 -3.11 -10.65 12.40
CA MET A 90 -3.33 -9.64 11.36
C MET A 90 -4.76 -9.72 10.82
N PRO A 91 -5.48 -8.58 10.77
CA PRO A 91 -6.79 -8.56 10.11
C PRO A 91 -6.66 -8.91 8.63
N PRO A 92 -7.46 -9.86 8.12
CA PRO A 92 -7.38 -10.20 6.70
C PRO A 92 -7.86 -9.07 5.82
N SER A 93 -7.29 -8.96 4.63
CA SER A 93 -7.74 -8.03 3.60
C SER A 93 -7.78 -8.72 2.25
N THR A 94 -8.55 -8.16 1.33
CA THR A 94 -8.66 -8.66 -0.03
C THR A 94 -8.30 -7.57 -1.00
N ALA A 95 -7.31 -7.82 -1.85
CA ALA A 95 -6.96 -6.89 -2.91
C ALA A 95 -8.08 -6.81 -3.94
N ASP A 96 -8.42 -5.59 -4.35
CA ASP A 96 -9.40 -5.37 -5.41
C ASP A 96 -8.75 -5.56 -6.79
N PHE A 97 -7.47 -5.20 -6.90
CA PHE A 97 -6.72 -5.33 -8.14
C PHE A 97 -5.37 -6.01 -7.88
N LEU A 98 -5.09 -7.04 -8.65
CA LEU A 98 -3.84 -7.78 -8.59
C LEU A 98 -2.90 -7.23 -9.67
N ILE A 99 -1.76 -6.71 -9.24
CA ILE A 99 -0.79 -6.08 -10.13
C ILE A 99 0.24 -7.11 -10.60
N LYS A 100 0.37 -7.26 -11.90
CA LYS A 100 1.37 -8.15 -12.50
C LYS A 100 2.77 -7.54 -12.40
N PRO A 101 3.84 -8.36 -12.46
CA PRO A 101 5.20 -7.84 -12.49
C PRO A 101 5.40 -6.76 -13.55
N ASP A 102 5.98 -5.63 -13.15
CA ASP A 102 6.28 -4.47 -14.01
C ASP A 102 5.06 -3.81 -14.65
N GLU A 103 3.88 -4.04 -14.11
CA GLU A 103 2.64 -3.43 -14.61
C GLU A 103 2.59 -1.94 -14.31
N GLU A 104 2.08 -1.17 -15.30
CA GLU A 104 1.79 0.24 -15.13
C GLU A 104 0.27 0.42 -15.08
N ILE A 105 -0.20 1.23 -14.12
CA ILE A 105 -1.62 1.56 -13.97
C ILE A 105 -1.81 3.07 -13.99
N GLU A 106 -3.04 3.52 -14.20
CA GLU A 106 -3.39 4.93 -14.14
C GLU A 106 -4.60 5.10 -13.23
N LEU A 107 -4.46 5.95 -12.21
CA LEU A 107 -5.51 6.26 -11.26
C LEU A 107 -5.83 7.74 -11.35
N GLU A 108 -7.03 8.09 -11.88
CA GLU A 108 -7.49 9.46 -12.01
C GLU A 108 -6.43 10.39 -12.61
N GLY A 109 -5.78 9.93 -13.68
CA GLY A 109 -4.74 10.69 -14.38
C GLY A 109 -3.33 10.53 -13.83
N ILE A 110 -3.16 9.83 -12.70
CA ILE A 110 -1.85 9.60 -12.09
C ILE A 110 -1.28 8.27 -12.60
N LYS A 111 -0.11 8.32 -13.23
CA LYS A 111 0.57 7.12 -13.74
C LYS A 111 1.44 6.51 -12.65
N ILE A 112 1.27 5.20 -12.43
CA ILE A 112 1.94 4.45 -11.38
C ILE A 112 2.50 3.17 -11.99
N LYS A 113 3.79 2.89 -11.73
CA LYS A 113 4.41 1.65 -12.18
C LYS A 113 4.93 0.85 -11.00
N PHE A 114 4.65 -0.46 -11.01
CA PHE A 114 5.15 -1.40 -10.01
C PHE A 114 6.37 -2.10 -10.61
N HIS A 115 7.56 -1.70 -10.19
CA HIS A 115 8.81 -2.32 -10.60
C HIS A 115 9.06 -3.59 -9.79
N HIS A 116 9.05 -4.75 -10.42
CA HIS A 116 9.16 -6.03 -9.75
C HIS A 116 10.60 -6.33 -9.30
N PHE A 117 10.78 -6.54 -8.00
CA PHE A 117 12.06 -6.95 -7.38
C PHE A 117 11.83 -8.19 -6.53
N PRO A 118 11.68 -9.38 -7.13
CA PRO A 118 11.43 -10.61 -6.34
C PRO A 118 12.64 -10.96 -5.48
N GLY A 119 12.37 -11.57 -4.33
CA GLY A 119 13.43 -11.99 -3.40
C GLY A 119 12.98 -11.85 -1.95
N HIS A 120 12.75 -10.65 -1.47
CA HIS A 120 12.21 -10.41 -0.13
C HIS A 120 10.82 -11.08 -0.01
N THR A 121 9.98 -10.89 -1.02
CA THR A 121 8.77 -11.68 -1.25
C THR A 121 8.68 -11.99 -2.75
N PRO A 122 7.84 -12.97 -3.16
CA PRO A 122 7.66 -13.27 -4.59
C PRO A 122 7.19 -12.07 -5.41
N GLY A 123 6.35 -11.22 -4.84
CA GLY A 123 5.77 -10.07 -5.55
C GLY A 123 6.37 -8.72 -5.17
N CYS A 124 7.43 -8.70 -4.36
CA CYS A 124 8.01 -7.44 -3.89
C CYS A 124 8.26 -6.47 -5.03
N SER A 125 7.78 -5.23 -4.87
CA SER A 125 7.84 -4.22 -5.92
C SER A 125 8.21 -2.87 -5.34
N ALA A 126 8.89 -2.06 -6.14
CA ALA A 126 9.03 -0.64 -5.87
C ALA A 126 7.97 0.11 -6.69
N ILE A 127 7.29 1.05 -6.06
CA ILE A 127 6.20 1.80 -6.70
C ILE A 127 6.75 3.14 -7.17
N GLN A 128 6.63 3.39 -8.47
CA GLN A 128 7.04 4.66 -9.06
C GLN A 128 5.83 5.54 -9.32
N ILE A 129 5.88 6.76 -8.79
CA ILE A 129 4.89 7.81 -9.07
C ILE A 129 5.68 9.04 -9.48
N ASN A 130 5.53 9.47 -10.74
CA ASN A 130 6.37 10.50 -11.36
C ASN A 130 7.84 10.09 -11.26
N GLU A 131 8.71 10.93 -10.65
CA GLU A 131 10.14 10.65 -10.49
C GLU A 131 10.48 9.98 -9.16
N HIS A 132 9.46 9.74 -8.30
CA HIS A 132 9.66 9.19 -6.96
C HIS A 132 9.46 7.68 -6.95
N LEU A 133 10.32 6.99 -6.21
CA LEU A 133 10.30 5.55 -6.08
C LEU A 133 10.10 5.19 -4.60
N PHE A 134 9.05 4.40 -4.33
CA PHE A 134 8.72 3.95 -2.97
C PHE A 134 9.05 2.48 -2.83
N THR A 135 9.98 2.15 -1.94
CA THR A 135 10.48 0.78 -1.80
C THR A 135 9.91 0.04 -0.57
N GLY A 136 9.10 0.71 0.22
CA GLY A 136 8.47 0.11 1.40
C GLY A 136 9.21 0.32 2.71
#